data_3755f7111447866eba5f827b4ab6206a
#
_entry.id   3755f7111447866eba5f827b4ab6206a
#
_cell.length_a   1.000
_cell.length_b   1.000
_cell.length_c   1.000
_cell.angle_alpha   90.00
_cell.angle_beta   90.00
_cell.angle_gamma   90.00
#
_symmetry.space_group_name_H-M   'P 1'
#
loop_
_entity.id
_entity.type
_entity.pdbx_description
1 polymer ?
#
loop_
_entity_poly.entity_id
_entity_poly.type
_entity_poly.pdbx_seq_one_letter_code
_entity_poly.pdbx_strand_id
1 'polypeptide(L)'
;MSKENLHLPQTAFSMKANLPQKEPEILKNWEKNKIFEKIRKDSKGREKFVLHDGPPYANGHIHMGTALNKILKDMVIKFHQMNGKDSVYVPGWDCHGLPIEWKIEERYKKNKKNKDEVPIKDFRKECRDFAKEWIDTHISEFKRLGVTGDFQNYYSTMSFTAEAQIVRELGKFLLDGSLYQGFKPVFWSTVEKTALADAEVEYKDHTSNTIFVAFKVKESSKDFLKDSNIIIWTTTPWTIPANKALAFNSNIEYVLIEISDLENFKEKKIIVAKNLLESIVKSCDIERFKVLKTFSGSEFTGTICNHPFETLGYNYDVPMLDARFVTLDQGTGIVHCAPSHGPDDFI
;
A
#
# COMPACT_ATOMS: atom_id res chain seq x y z
N MET A 1 13.70 59.90 25.02
CA MET A 1 14.95 59.74 24.26
C MET A 1 14.83 60.56 23.00
N SER A 2 15.68 61.57 22.82
CA SER A 2 15.64 62.39 21.61
C SER A 2 16.15 61.58 20.43
N LYS A 3 15.54 61.78 19.23
CA LYS A 3 15.92 61.17 17.96
C LYS A 3 17.40 61.39 17.57
N GLU A 4 18.05 62.34 18.21
CA GLU A 4 19.43 62.75 17.96
C GLU A 4 20.50 61.74 18.35
N ASN A 5 20.17 60.76 19.19
CA ASN A 5 21.11 59.74 19.67
C ASN A 5 20.96 58.36 18.98
N LEU A 6 20.17 58.29 17.88
CA LEU A 6 19.99 57.07 17.14
C LEU A 6 20.82 57.08 15.86
N HIS A 7 21.92 56.35 15.86
CA HIS A 7 22.74 56.10 14.67
C HIS A 7 22.09 55.06 13.76
N LEU A 8 21.02 55.43 13.06
CA LEU A 8 20.36 54.55 12.11
C LEU A 8 21.17 54.46 10.81
N PRO A 9 21.38 53.28 10.23
CA PRO A 9 22.09 53.17 8.97
C PRO A 9 21.31 53.85 7.86
N GLN A 10 21.99 54.68 7.07
CA GLN A 10 21.44 55.25 5.84
C GLN A 10 21.63 54.23 4.70
N THR A 11 20.56 53.76 4.14
CA THR A 11 20.59 52.75 3.07
C THR A 11 19.50 53.03 2.04
N ALA A 12 19.77 52.69 0.80
CA ALA A 12 18.77 52.69 -0.27
C ALA A 12 17.81 51.48 -0.26
N PHE A 13 18.10 50.50 0.61
CA PHE A 13 17.24 49.35 0.77
C PHE A 13 15.94 49.72 1.49
N SER A 14 14.82 49.24 0.98
CA SER A 14 13.51 49.45 1.59
C SER A 14 13.44 48.77 2.97
N MET A 15 12.89 49.47 3.97
CA MET A 15 12.61 48.89 5.28
C MET A 15 11.61 47.74 5.26
N LYS A 16 10.74 47.74 4.25
CA LYS A 16 9.77 46.63 4.00
C LYS A 16 10.26 45.82 2.81
N ALA A 17 10.37 44.51 2.98
CA ALA A 17 10.81 43.62 1.91
C ALA A 17 9.83 43.60 0.72
N ASN A 18 8.51 43.68 0.99
CA ASN A 18 7.42 43.69 0.01
C ASN A 18 7.58 42.58 -1.06
N LEU A 19 7.91 41.37 -0.60
CA LEU A 19 8.29 40.24 -1.44
C LEU A 19 7.21 39.86 -2.49
N PRO A 20 5.89 39.83 -2.15
CA PRO A 20 4.87 39.48 -3.12
C PRO A 20 4.89 40.31 -4.43
N GLN A 21 5.30 41.55 -4.33
CA GLN A 21 5.43 42.46 -5.46
C GLN A 21 6.82 42.41 -6.10
N LYS A 22 7.86 42.32 -5.27
CA LYS A 22 9.26 42.42 -5.70
C LYS A 22 9.75 41.12 -6.38
N GLU A 23 9.36 39.99 -5.90
CA GLU A 23 9.80 38.71 -6.47
C GLU A 23 9.39 38.53 -7.93
N PRO A 24 8.12 38.75 -8.33
CA PRO A 24 7.74 38.73 -9.76
C PRO A 24 8.55 39.65 -10.66
N GLU A 25 8.94 40.83 -10.15
CA GLU A 25 9.80 41.77 -10.90
C GLU A 25 11.21 41.20 -11.08
N ILE A 26 11.76 40.57 -10.05
CA ILE A 26 13.07 39.90 -10.12
C ILE A 26 13.04 38.78 -11.15
N LEU A 27 12.03 37.91 -11.09
CA LEU A 27 11.87 36.80 -12.03
C LEU A 27 11.77 37.31 -13.48
N LYS A 28 10.96 38.32 -13.72
CA LYS A 28 10.83 38.97 -15.01
C LYS A 28 12.15 39.54 -15.55
N ASN A 29 12.97 40.05 -14.61
CA ASN A 29 14.28 40.58 -14.92
C ASN A 29 15.29 39.47 -15.26
N TRP A 30 15.23 38.35 -14.57
CA TRP A 30 16.04 37.15 -14.87
C TRP A 30 15.72 36.60 -16.27
N GLU A 31 14.45 36.49 -16.60
CA GLU A 31 14.00 36.02 -17.92
C GLU A 31 14.42 36.98 -19.04
N LYS A 32 14.16 38.31 -18.90
CA LYS A 32 14.57 39.33 -19.84
C LYS A 32 16.06 39.31 -20.13
N ASN A 33 16.89 39.13 -19.10
CA ASN A 33 18.35 39.09 -19.20
C ASN A 33 18.91 37.70 -19.54
N LYS A 34 18.07 36.69 -19.74
CA LYS A 34 18.47 35.31 -20.05
C LYS A 34 19.53 34.78 -19.08
N ILE A 35 19.28 34.94 -17.78
CA ILE A 35 20.26 34.60 -16.75
C ILE A 35 20.59 33.10 -16.77
N PHE A 36 19.59 32.23 -16.93
CA PHE A 36 19.82 30.79 -16.99
C PHE A 36 20.72 30.41 -18.16
N GLU A 37 20.46 30.91 -19.37
CA GLU A 37 21.27 30.62 -20.56
C GLU A 37 22.71 31.11 -20.41
N LYS A 38 22.91 32.30 -19.82
CA LYS A 38 24.27 32.80 -19.50
C LYS A 38 25.00 31.86 -18.56
N ILE A 39 24.36 31.47 -17.45
CA ILE A 39 24.96 30.52 -16.52
C ILE A 39 25.34 29.22 -17.23
N ARG A 40 24.45 28.65 -18.05
CA ARG A 40 24.75 27.42 -18.82
C ARG A 40 25.95 27.60 -19.75
N LYS A 41 26.04 28.72 -20.45
CA LYS A 41 27.16 29.03 -21.32
C LYS A 41 28.49 29.13 -20.54
N ASP A 42 28.47 29.85 -19.42
CA ASP A 42 29.65 30.08 -18.60
C ASP A 42 30.14 28.82 -17.85
N SER A 43 29.23 27.85 -17.64
CA SER A 43 29.54 26.58 -16.98
C SER A 43 30.13 25.53 -17.91
N LYS A 44 30.12 25.76 -19.21
CA LYS A 44 30.56 24.77 -20.20
C LYS A 44 32.04 24.41 -19.98
N GLY A 45 32.31 23.08 -19.84
CA GLY A 45 33.67 22.56 -19.63
C GLY A 45 34.10 22.48 -18.16
N ARG A 46 33.28 22.94 -17.21
CA ARG A 46 33.55 22.79 -15.78
C ARG A 46 33.24 21.35 -15.33
N GLU A 47 33.75 20.95 -14.18
CA GLU A 47 33.40 19.69 -13.53
C GLU A 47 31.91 19.62 -13.23
N LYS A 48 31.26 18.52 -13.61
CA LYS A 48 29.81 18.35 -13.42
C LYS A 48 29.48 18.03 -11.96
N PHE A 49 28.44 18.65 -11.47
CA PHE A 49 27.72 18.23 -10.26
C PHE A 49 26.27 17.90 -10.66
N VAL A 50 25.86 16.65 -10.42
CA VAL A 50 24.53 16.16 -10.76
C VAL A 50 23.74 15.89 -9.49
N LEU A 51 22.63 16.61 -9.32
CA LEU A 51 21.62 16.32 -8.30
C LEU A 51 20.43 15.68 -8.98
N HIS A 52 20.18 14.40 -8.66
CA HIS A 52 19.04 13.69 -9.20
C HIS A 52 17.73 14.16 -8.56
N ASP A 53 16.70 14.38 -9.35
CA ASP A 53 15.38 14.77 -8.87
C ASP A 53 14.52 13.54 -8.57
N GLY A 54 13.80 13.54 -7.42
CA GLY A 54 12.67 12.68 -7.18
C GLY A 54 11.44 13.31 -7.85
N PRO A 55 10.92 12.71 -8.93
CA PRO A 55 9.87 13.32 -9.72
C PRO A 55 8.52 13.33 -8.95
N PRO A 56 7.88 14.50 -8.75
CA PRO A 56 6.55 14.55 -8.17
C PRO A 56 5.50 14.05 -9.15
N TYR A 57 4.35 13.57 -8.64
CA TYR A 57 3.19 13.28 -9.46
C TYR A 57 2.61 14.53 -10.10
N ALA A 58 2.26 14.43 -11.39
CA ALA A 58 1.61 15.50 -12.14
C ALA A 58 0.09 15.42 -11.99
N ASN A 59 -0.45 15.73 -10.79
CA ASN A 59 -1.87 15.49 -10.48
C ASN A 59 -2.57 16.54 -9.60
N GLY A 60 -1.93 17.66 -9.31
CA GLY A 60 -2.48 18.74 -8.49
C GLY A 60 -1.47 19.84 -8.24
N HIS A 61 -1.89 20.94 -7.61
CA HIS A 61 -0.97 22.02 -7.22
C HIS A 61 0.10 21.54 -6.26
N ILE A 62 1.26 22.19 -6.27
CA ILE A 62 2.33 21.89 -5.32
C ILE A 62 1.86 22.18 -3.88
N HIS A 63 2.23 21.27 -2.97
CA HIS A 63 2.02 21.48 -1.53
C HIS A 63 3.32 21.95 -0.87
N MET A 64 3.25 22.34 0.41
CA MET A 64 4.41 22.88 1.14
C MET A 64 5.62 21.93 1.14
N GLY A 65 5.40 20.62 1.19
CA GLY A 65 6.48 19.62 1.10
C GLY A 65 7.19 19.64 -0.26
N THR A 66 6.43 19.77 -1.35
CA THR A 66 6.99 19.93 -2.71
C THR A 66 7.77 21.23 -2.81
N ALA A 67 7.21 22.33 -2.32
CA ALA A 67 7.87 23.64 -2.34
C ALA A 67 9.20 23.61 -1.57
N LEU A 68 9.22 23.07 -0.33
CA LEU A 68 10.42 22.89 0.47
C LEU A 68 11.49 22.06 -0.26
N ASN A 69 11.10 20.92 -0.81
CA ASN A 69 12.01 20.04 -1.55
C ASN A 69 12.66 20.76 -2.74
N LYS A 70 11.87 21.47 -3.54
CA LYS A 70 12.38 22.17 -4.73
C LYS A 70 13.27 23.37 -4.36
N ILE A 71 12.93 24.11 -3.31
CA ILE A 71 13.77 25.22 -2.82
C ILE A 71 15.11 24.69 -2.29
N LEU A 72 15.13 23.61 -1.52
CA LEU A 72 16.37 23.02 -1.01
C LEU A 72 17.26 22.50 -2.17
N LYS A 73 16.68 21.85 -3.17
CA LYS A 73 17.42 21.44 -4.37
C LYS A 73 18.00 22.62 -5.14
N ASP A 74 17.21 23.67 -5.31
CA ASP A 74 17.67 24.89 -5.98
C ASP A 74 18.85 25.55 -5.23
N MET A 75 18.79 25.56 -3.89
CA MET A 75 19.91 26.06 -3.05
C MET A 75 21.19 25.22 -3.27
N VAL A 76 21.08 23.89 -3.29
CA VAL A 76 22.23 22.99 -3.53
C VAL A 76 22.80 23.22 -4.93
N ILE A 77 21.95 23.28 -5.95
CA ILE A 77 22.38 23.51 -7.33
C ILE A 77 23.08 24.86 -7.47
N LYS A 78 22.50 25.95 -6.94
CA LYS A 78 23.08 27.29 -6.96
C LYS A 78 24.42 27.36 -6.19
N PHE A 79 24.51 26.69 -5.05
CA PHE A 79 25.74 26.60 -4.27
C PHE A 79 26.88 25.99 -5.09
N HIS A 80 26.66 24.83 -5.70
CA HIS A 80 27.67 24.18 -6.53
C HIS A 80 27.98 24.98 -7.80
N GLN A 81 26.99 25.63 -8.38
CA GLN A 81 27.18 26.53 -9.53
C GLN A 81 28.08 27.73 -9.16
N MET A 82 27.86 28.36 -8.01
CA MET A 82 28.67 29.47 -7.52
C MET A 82 30.10 29.04 -7.16
N ASN A 83 30.28 27.78 -6.74
CA ASN A 83 31.60 27.19 -6.47
C ASN A 83 32.32 26.69 -7.74
N GLY A 84 31.89 27.14 -8.93
CA GLY A 84 32.59 26.90 -10.17
C GLY A 84 32.31 25.55 -10.84
N LYS A 85 31.30 24.80 -10.39
CA LYS A 85 30.90 23.54 -11.04
C LYS A 85 29.85 23.78 -12.13
N ASP A 86 29.77 22.81 -13.06
CA ASP A 86 28.66 22.73 -14.00
C ASP A 86 27.49 22.00 -13.33
N SER A 87 26.63 22.77 -12.65
CA SER A 87 25.49 22.26 -11.92
C SER A 87 24.20 22.77 -12.56
N VAL A 88 23.38 21.83 -13.03
CA VAL A 88 22.07 22.15 -13.64
C VAL A 88 20.99 21.29 -12.98
N TYR A 89 19.87 21.92 -12.61
CA TYR A 89 18.69 21.22 -12.20
C TYR A 89 17.86 20.84 -13.42
N VAL A 90 17.66 19.55 -13.62
CA VAL A 90 16.74 18.98 -14.62
C VAL A 90 15.52 18.45 -13.86
N PRO A 91 14.38 19.12 -13.90
CA PRO A 91 13.19 18.66 -13.21
C PRO A 91 12.62 17.41 -13.83
N GLY A 92 11.95 16.59 -13.00
CA GLY A 92 11.26 15.39 -13.46
C GLY A 92 9.81 15.36 -12.98
N TRP A 93 8.96 14.56 -13.67
CA TRP A 93 7.58 14.30 -13.28
C TRP A 93 7.23 12.84 -13.44
N ASP A 94 6.52 12.30 -12.42
CA ASP A 94 5.86 11.01 -12.49
C ASP A 94 4.44 11.19 -13.04
N CYS A 95 4.12 10.44 -14.09
CA CYS A 95 2.92 10.66 -14.90
C CYS A 95 2.05 9.41 -15.06
N HIS A 96 2.31 8.36 -14.28
CA HIS A 96 1.64 7.07 -14.42
C HIS A 96 0.92 6.63 -13.14
N GLY A 97 0.08 5.60 -13.28
CA GLY A 97 -0.54 4.86 -12.21
C GLY A 97 -1.76 5.53 -11.59
N LEU A 98 -2.22 4.96 -10.48
CA LEU A 98 -3.43 5.35 -9.77
C LEU A 98 -3.54 6.85 -9.46
N PRO A 99 -2.49 7.58 -9.07
CA PRO A 99 -2.59 9.01 -8.78
C PRO A 99 -3.11 9.86 -9.95
N ILE A 100 -2.88 9.42 -11.19
CA ILE A 100 -3.38 10.08 -12.40
C ILE A 100 -4.72 9.49 -12.83
N GLU A 101 -4.80 8.16 -12.91
CA GLU A 101 -5.98 7.44 -13.39
C GLU A 101 -7.22 7.71 -12.54
N TRP A 102 -7.05 7.73 -11.21
CA TRP A 102 -8.13 8.04 -10.28
C TRP A 102 -8.70 9.46 -10.50
N LYS A 103 -7.86 10.45 -10.81
CA LYS A 103 -8.33 11.81 -11.11
C LYS A 103 -9.18 11.87 -12.37
N ILE A 104 -8.85 11.09 -13.39
CA ILE A 104 -9.68 10.98 -14.60
C ILE A 104 -10.98 10.24 -14.29
N GLU A 105 -10.92 9.17 -13.48
CA GLU A 105 -12.12 8.46 -13.06
C GLU A 105 -13.07 9.34 -12.24
N GLU A 106 -12.55 10.17 -11.32
CA GLU A 106 -13.37 11.18 -10.61
C GLU A 106 -14.07 12.14 -11.58
N ARG A 107 -13.39 12.59 -12.66
CA ARG A 107 -14.02 13.41 -13.72
C ARG A 107 -15.14 12.65 -14.41
N TYR A 108 -14.94 11.36 -14.70
CA TYR A 108 -15.97 10.51 -15.31
C TYR A 108 -17.18 10.36 -14.41
N LYS A 109 -16.96 10.02 -13.11
CA LYS A 109 -18.04 9.90 -12.11
C LYS A 109 -18.86 11.19 -12.00
N LYS A 110 -18.21 12.37 -11.96
CA LYS A 110 -18.90 13.68 -11.97
C LYS A 110 -19.76 13.89 -13.22
N ASN A 111 -19.31 13.39 -14.37
CA ASN A 111 -20.01 13.49 -15.64
C ASN A 111 -20.95 12.31 -15.90
N LYS A 112 -21.21 11.44 -14.91
CA LYS A 112 -22.04 10.22 -15.01
C LYS A 112 -21.55 9.26 -16.11
N LYS A 113 -20.27 9.26 -16.43
CA LYS A 113 -19.63 8.39 -17.41
C LYS A 113 -18.97 7.21 -16.67
N ASN A 114 -19.15 6.00 -17.19
CA ASN A 114 -18.52 4.80 -16.64
C ASN A 114 -17.14 4.61 -17.29
N LYS A 115 -16.08 4.52 -16.48
CA LYS A 115 -14.69 4.26 -16.94
C LYS A 115 -14.58 2.96 -17.73
N ASP A 116 -15.29 1.90 -17.31
CA ASP A 116 -15.21 0.57 -17.92
C ASP A 116 -15.78 0.53 -19.35
N GLU A 117 -16.57 1.53 -19.73
CA GLU A 117 -17.14 1.68 -21.08
C GLU A 117 -16.26 2.51 -22.02
N VAL A 118 -15.19 3.12 -21.49
CA VAL A 118 -14.29 3.95 -22.27
C VAL A 118 -13.19 3.08 -22.89
N PRO A 119 -12.92 3.22 -24.21
CA PRO A 119 -11.78 2.53 -24.83
C PRO A 119 -10.46 2.85 -24.09
N ILE A 120 -9.67 1.83 -23.78
CA ILE A 120 -8.41 1.97 -23.02
C ILE A 120 -7.47 3.03 -23.65
N LYS A 121 -7.43 3.09 -24.96
CA LYS A 121 -6.61 4.07 -25.70
C LYS A 121 -7.03 5.51 -25.41
N ASP A 122 -8.32 5.77 -25.33
CA ASP A 122 -8.88 7.10 -25.09
C ASP A 122 -8.66 7.48 -23.62
N PHE A 123 -8.90 6.55 -22.69
CA PHE A 123 -8.62 6.76 -21.27
C PHE A 123 -7.14 7.08 -21.02
N ARG A 124 -6.20 6.34 -21.62
CA ARG A 124 -4.77 6.60 -21.52
C ARG A 124 -4.38 7.94 -22.11
N LYS A 125 -5.03 8.36 -23.21
CA LYS A 125 -4.81 9.68 -23.79
C LYS A 125 -5.24 10.78 -22.84
N GLU A 126 -6.42 10.66 -22.23
CA GLU A 126 -6.91 11.64 -21.26
C GLU A 126 -5.99 11.73 -20.03
N CYS A 127 -5.42 10.60 -19.56
CA CYS A 127 -4.42 10.59 -18.50
C CYS A 127 -3.14 11.35 -18.90
N ARG A 128 -2.63 11.14 -20.12
CA ARG A 128 -1.45 11.87 -20.63
C ARG A 128 -1.71 13.38 -20.78
N ASP A 129 -2.87 13.75 -21.30
CA ASP A 129 -3.26 15.15 -21.48
C ASP A 129 -3.38 15.84 -20.11
N PHE A 130 -4.00 15.17 -19.13
CA PHE A 130 -4.10 15.64 -17.74
C PHE A 130 -2.72 15.83 -17.09
N ALA A 131 -1.85 14.84 -17.18
CA ALA A 131 -0.50 14.94 -16.62
C ALA A 131 0.29 16.10 -17.27
N LYS A 132 0.13 16.31 -18.58
CA LYS A 132 0.78 17.43 -19.29
C LYS A 132 0.30 18.79 -18.77
N GLU A 133 -0.99 18.97 -18.53
CA GLU A 133 -1.55 20.21 -17.96
C GLU A 133 -0.91 20.51 -16.59
N TRP A 134 -0.74 19.47 -15.75
CA TRP A 134 -0.12 19.63 -14.43
C TRP A 134 1.38 19.86 -14.49
N ILE A 135 2.10 19.27 -15.45
CA ILE A 135 3.52 19.60 -15.68
C ILE A 135 3.66 21.09 -15.97
N ASP A 136 2.86 21.64 -16.87
CA ASP A 136 2.91 23.06 -17.25
C ASP A 136 2.57 23.97 -16.06
N THR A 137 1.60 23.56 -15.23
CA THR A 137 1.26 24.25 -13.99
C THR A 137 2.42 24.23 -13.00
N HIS A 138 3.01 23.07 -12.74
CA HIS A 138 4.16 22.92 -11.83
C HIS A 138 5.39 23.71 -12.31
N ILE A 139 5.66 23.76 -13.63
CA ILE A 139 6.74 24.61 -14.17
C ILE A 139 6.52 26.07 -13.80
N SER A 140 5.29 26.56 -13.94
CA SER A 140 4.92 27.91 -13.55
C SER A 140 5.10 28.14 -12.04
N GLU A 141 4.66 27.20 -11.20
CA GLU A 141 4.77 27.28 -9.75
C GLU A 141 6.23 27.19 -9.28
N PHE A 142 7.05 26.31 -9.85
CA PHE A 142 8.49 26.22 -9.52
C PHE A 142 9.23 27.50 -9.93
N LYS A 143 8.95 28.04 -11.10
CA LYS A 143 9.50 29.34 -11.51
C LYS A 143 9.07 30.44 -10.55
N ARG A 144 7.81 30.44 -10.08
CA ARG A 144 7.33 31.41 -9.09
C ARG A 144 8.08 31.33 -7.75
N LEU A 145 8.53 30.13 -7.34
CA LEU A 145 9.40 29.95 -6.18
C LEU A 145 10.85 30.42 -6.40
N GLY A 146 11.22 30.83 -7.60
CA GLY A 146 12.57 31.23 -7.97
C GLY A 146 13.51 30.06 -8.29
N VAL A 147 12.97 28.87 -8.45
CA VAL A 147 13.75 27.68 -8.86
C VAL A 147 14.25 27.88 -10.29
N THR A 148 15.55 27.64 -10.48
CA THR A 148 16.20 27.72 -11.81
C THR A 148 16.58 26.33 -12.29
N GLY A 149 16.24 26.00 -13.54
CA GLY A 149 16.49 24.68 -14.11
C GLY A 149 16.18 24.60 -15.60
N ASP A 150 16.50 23.47 -16.18
CA ASP A 150 16.20 23.19 -17.60
C ASP A 150 14.76 22.69 -17.74
N PHE A 151 13.83 23.64 -17.68
CA PHE A 151 12.39 23.36 -17.86
C PHE A 151 11.99 23.08 -19.31
N GLN A 152 12.90 23.19 -20.27
CA GLN A 152 12.64 22.86 -21.67
C GLN A 152 12.94 21.38 -21.96
N ASN A 153 13.98 20.85 -21.34
CA ASN A 153 14.42 19.46 -21.51
C ASN A 153 14.19 18.65 -20.23
N TYR A 154 13.00 18.79 -19.65
CA TYR A 154 12.64 18.08 -18.44
C TYR A 154 12.49 16.57 -18.67
N TYR A 155 12.62 15.80 -17.59
CA TYR A 155 12.33 14.36 -17.56
C TYR A 155 10.82 14.12 -17.31
N SER A 156 10.25 13.18 -18.04
CA SER A 156 8.87 12.73 -17.81
C SER A 156 8.77 11.22 -17.99
N THR A 157 8.21 10.51 -17.00
CA THR A 157 8.01 9.06 -17.11
C THR A 157 7.09 8.66 -18.25
N MET A 158 6.20 9.55 -18.71
CA MET A 158 5.32 9.30 -19.87
C MET A 158 5.94 9.62 -21.23
N SER A 159 7.20 10.09 -21.29
CA SER A 159 7.86 10.27 -22.59
C SER A 159 8.17 8.90 -23.21
N PHE A 160 8.01 8.77 -24.52
CA PHE A 160 8.23 7.50 -25.22
C PHE A 160 9.65 6.97 -25.04
N THR A 161 10.63 7.85 -24.90
CA THR A 161 12.02 7.47 -24.62
C THR A 161 12.20 6.89 -23.23
N ALA A 162 11.54 7.49 -22.21
CA ALA A 162 11.56 6.98 -20.84
C ALA A 162 10.83 5.64 -20.75
N GLU A 163 9.64 5.52 -21.32
CA GLU A 163 8.88 4.26 -21.37
C GLU A 163 9.69 3.15 -22.05
N ALA A 164 10.34 3.44 -23.18
CA ALA A 164 11.19 2.48 -23.86
C ALA A 164 12.38 2.04 -23.00
N GLN A 165 12.97 2.96 -22.24
CA GLN A 165 14.10 2.63 -21.36
C GLN A 165 13.63 1.76 -20.17
N ILE A 166 12.47 2.07 -19.57
CA ILE A 166 11.87 1.25 -18.51
C ILE A 166 11.67 -0.19 -18.99
N VAL A 167 11.12 -0.37 -20.20
CA VAL A 167 10.91 -1.72 -20.78
C VAL A 167 12.23 -2.43 -21.03
N ARG A 168 13.27 -1.72 -21.49
CA ARG A 168 14.61 -2.32 -21.69
C ARG A 168 15.22 -2.79 -20.37
N GLU A 169 15.10 -1.98 -19.31
CA GLU A 169 15.63 -2.38 -18.00
C GLU A 169 14.87 -3.57 -17.42
N LEU A 170 13.53 -3.58 -17.51
CA LEU A 170 12.71 -4.73 -17.12
C LEU A 170 13.11 -6.00 -17.88
N GLY A 171 13.40 -5.86 -19.19
CA GLY A 171 13.86 -6.97 -20.04
C GLY A 171 15.18 -7.59 -19.57
N LYS A 172 16.07 -6.83 -18.93
CA LYS A 172 17.30 -7.38 -18.35
C LYS A 172 17.03 -8.35 -17.21
N PHE A 173 16.05 -8.04 -16.34
CA PHE A 173 15.62 -8.95 -15.26
C PHE A 173 14.99 -10.24 -15.81
N LEU A 174 14.29 -10.16 -16.94
CA LEU A 174 13.76 -11.34 -17.59
C LEU A 174 14.89 -12.23 -18.16
N LEU A 175 15.90 -11.60 -18.77
CA LEU A 175 17.02 -12.33 -19.40
C LEU A 175 17.94 -13.00 -18.38
N ASP A 176 18.10 -12.44 -17.19
CA ASP A 176 18.90 -13.05 -16.12
C ASP A 176 18.12 -14.03 -15.25
N GLY A 177 16.81 -14.19 -15.50
CA GLY A 177 15.93 -15.12 -14.78
C GLY A 177 15.36 -14.59 -13.46
N SER A 178 15.65 -13.34 -13.08
CA SER A 178 15.10 -12.74 -11.84
C SER A 178 13.61 -12.40 -11.95
N LEU A 179 13.13 -12.15 -13.18
CA LEU A 179 11.71 -11.91 -13.44
C LEU A 179 11.02 -13.20 -13.89
N TYR A 180 10.07 -13.65 -13.11
CA TYR A 180 9.25 -14.84 -13.40
C TYR A 180 7.78 -14.58 -13.11
N GLN A 181 6.91 -15.37 -13.71
CA GLN A 181 5.48 -15.36 -13.43
C GLN A 181 5.16 -16.30 -12.28
N GLY A 182 4.44 -15.82 -11.28
CA GLY A 182 4.03 -16.61 -10.12
C GLY A 182 2.69 -16.12 -9.58
N PHE A 183 2.23 -16.81 -8.52
CA PHE A 183 1.02 -16.45 -7.79
C PHE A 183 1.39 -16.10 -6.36
N LYS A 184 0.79 -15.06 -5.83
CA LYS A 184 0.81 -14.72 -4.39
C LYS A 184 -0.41 -13.86 -4.04
N PRO A 185 -0.87 -13.87 -2.79
CA PRO A 185 -1.84 -12.89 -2.32
C PRO A 185 -1.30 -11.48 -2.45
N VAL A 186 -2.14 -10.55 -2.91
CA VAL A 186 -1.80 -9.12 -3.02
C VAL A 186 -2.98 -8.30 -2.50
N PHE A 187 -2.69 -7.10 -1.99
CA PHE A 187 -3.74 -6.12 -1.71
C PHE A 187 -4.47 -5.77 -3.01
N TRP A 188 -5.79 -5.70 -2.92
CA TRP A 188 -6.65 -5.50 -4.08
C TRP A 188 -7.72 -4.44 -3.80
N SER A 189 -7.81 -3.44 -4.66
CA SER A 189 -8.94 -2.51 -4.65
C SER A 189 -10.09 -3.06 -5.46
N THR A 190 -11.22 -3.34 -4.81
CA THR A 190 -12.45 -3.77 -5.50
C THR A 190 -13.11 -2.64 -6.29
N VAL A 191 -12.84 -1.38 -5.92
CA VAL A 191 -13.34 -0.17 -6.57
C VAL A 191 -12.55 0.11 -7.83
N GLU A 192 -11.21 0.17 -7.70
CA GLU A 192 -10.30 0.47 -8.81
C GLU A 192 -9.98 -0.76 -9.68
N LYS A 193 -10.36 -1.97 -9.20
CA LYS A 193 -10.14 -3.27 -9.88
C LYS A 193 -8.67 -3.50 -10.23
N THR A 194 -7.79 -3.25 -9.26
CA THR A 194 -6.35 -3.40 -9.42
C THR A 194 -5.65 -3.82 -8.13
N ALA A 195 -4.46 -4.40 -8.26
CA ALA A 195 -3.56 -4.62 -7.13
C ALA A 195 -3.05 -3.28 -6.58
N LEU A 196 -2.77 -3.25 -5.28
CA LEU A 196 -2.24 -2.09 -4.58
C LEU A 196 -0.81 -2.39 -4.11
N ALA A 197 0.06 -1.38 -4.17
CA ALA A 197 1.33 -1.39 -3.45
C ALA A 197 1.09 -1.10 -1.95
N ASP A 198 2.01 -1.54 -1.09
CA ASP A 198 1.90 -1.31 0.37
C ASP A 198 1.71 0.17 0.73
N ALA A 199 2.36 1.07 -0.02
CA ALA A 199 2.27 2.52 0.18
C ALA A 199 0.89 3.12 -0.19
N GLU A 200 0.06 2.39 -0.90
CA GLU A 200 -1.29 2.81 -1.32
C GLU A 200 -2.37 2.31 -0.35
N VAL A 201 -1.99 1.48 0.63
CA VAL A 201 -2.90 0.90 1.62
C VAL A 201 -3.01 1.80 2.84
N GLU A 202 -4.24 2.18 3.19
CA GLU A 202 -4.55 2.89 4.41
C GLU A 202 -5.30 1.97 5.38
N TYR A 203 -4.82 1.92 6.64
CA TYR A 203 -5.48 1.16 7.70
C TYR A 203 -6.42 2.06 8.48
N LYS A 204 -7.64 1.54 8.74
CA LYS A 204 -8.67 2.22 9.54
C LYS A 204 -9.31 1.22 10.47
N ASP A 205 -9.75 1.69 11.64
CA ASP A 205 -10.56 0.88 12.55
C ASP A 205 -11.84 0.44 11.84
N HIS A 206 -12.12 -0.85 11.90
CA HIS A 206 -13.28 -1.47 11.28
C HIS A 206 -13.95 -2.43 12.24
N THR A 207 -15.28 -2.31 12.37
CA THR A 207 -16.10 -3.28 13.12
C THR A 207 -16.61 -4.34 12.16
N SER A 208 -16.25 -5.60 12.39
CA SER A 208 -16.72 -6.73 11.59
C SER A 208 -17.48 -7.74 12.46
N ASN A 209 -18.35 -8.51 11.83
CA ASN A 209 -18.95 -9.67 12.46
C ASN A 209 -17.93 -10.78 12.61
N THR A 210 -17.89 -11.38 13.80
CA THR A 210 -17.08 -12.56 14.08
C THR A 210 -17.97 -13.78 14.22
N ILE A 211 -17.47 -14.95 13.79
CA ILE A 211 -18.21 -16.19 13.89
C ILE A 211 -17.31 -17.33 14.37
N PHE A 212 -17.91 -18.27 15.08
CA PHE A 212 -17.34 -19.60 15.33
C PHE A 212 -17.88 -20.57 14.30
N VAL A 213 -17.02 -21.41 13.72
CA VAL A 213 -17.42 -22.38 12.69
C VAL A 213 -16.92 -23.77 13.10
N ALA A 214 -17.82 -24.75 12.98
CA ALA A 214 -17.53 -26.14 13.27
C ALA A 214 -17.14 -26.88 11.99
N PHE A 215 -15.98 -27.55 12.02
CA PHE A 215 -15.51 -28.47 11.00
C PHE A 215 -15.61 -29.89 11.55
N LYS A 216 -16.50 -30.70 11.02
CA LYS A 216 -16.69 -32.08 11.48
C LYS A 216 -15.49 -32.94 11.11
N VAL A 217 -14.94 -33.66 12.07
CA VAL A 217 -13.88 -34.66 11.82
C VAL A 217 -14.45 -35.78 10.96
N LYS A 218 -13.86 -35.97 9.78
CA LYS A 218 -14.19 -37.02 8.83
C LYS A 218 -13.38 -38.28 9.10
N GLU A 219 -12.05 -38.12 9.21
CA GLU A 219 -11.12 -39.19 9.39
C GLU A 219 -10.03 -38.80 10.40
N SER A 220 -9.65 -39.72 11.28
CA SER A 220 -8.51 -39.56 12.17
C SER A 220 -7.98 -40.93 12.60
N SER A 221 -6.66 -41.02 12.85
CA SER A 221 -6.01 -42.16 13.46
C SER A 221 -6.35 -42.34 14.96
N LYS A 222 -6.94 -41.31 15.56
CA LYS A 222 -7.29 -41.25 16.98
C LYS A 222 -8.80 -41.40 17.16
N ASP A 223 -9.23 -42.48 17.78
CA ASP A 223 -10.66 -42.78 17.96
C ASP A 223 -11.39 -41.71 18.76
N PHE A 224 -10.74 -41.02 19.70
CA PHE A 224 -11.39 -39.98 20.51
C PHE A 224 -11.69 -38.70 19.71
N LEU A 225 -11.04 -38.49 18.54
CA LEU A 225 -11.32 -37.37 17.63
C LEU A 225 -12.51 -37.64 16.72
N LYS A 226 -12.85 -38.91 16.49
CA LYS A 226 -13.99 -39.28 15.65
C LYS A 226 -15.29 -38.74 16.26
N ASP A 227 -16.22 -38.36 15.43
CA ASP A 227 -17.52 -37.78 15.81
C ASP A 227 -17.42 -36.50 16.67
N SER A 228 -16.32 -35.76 16.51
CA SER A 228 -16.14 -34.43 17.08
C SER A 228 -16.04 -33.36 16.04
N ASN A 229 -16.10 -32.10 16.47
CA ASN A 229 -16.02 -30.93 15.62
C ASN A 229 -14.86 -30.06 16.06
N ILE A 230 -14.04 -29.66 15.11
CA ILE A 230 -12.98 -28.67 15.28
C ILE A 230 -13.61 -27.30 15.17
N ILE A 231 -13.43 -26.45 16.19
CA ILE A 231 -13.99 -25.11 16.19
C ILE A 231 -12.91 -24.11 15.81
N ILE A 232 -13.18 -23.30 14.79
CA ILE A 232 -12.39 -22.12 14.46
C ILE A 232 -13.17 -20.83 14.77
N TRP A 233 -12.44 -19.73 14.88
CA TRP A 233 -13.01 -18.40 14.99
C TRP A 233 -12.43 -17.52 13.88
N THR A 234 -13.28 -16.70 13.26
CA THR A 234 -12.83 -15.79 12.21
C THR A 234 -13.54 -14.43 12.26
N THR A 235 -12.79 -13.38 11.93
CA THR A 235 -13.30 -12.02 11.69
C THR A 235 -13.70 -11.79 10.23
N THR A 236 -13.41 -12.75 9.34
CA THR A 236 -13.60 -12.65 7.90
C THR A 236 -14.41 -13.83 7.38
N PRO A 237 -15.72 -13.94 7.75
CA PRO A 237 -16.54 -15.11 7.43
C PRO A 237 -16.68 -15.40 5.93
N TRP A 238 -16.52 -14.40 5.07
CA TRP A 238 -16.55 -14.56 3.60
C TRP A 238 -15.38 -15.36 3.03
N THR A 239 -14.34 -15.65 3.83
CA THR A 239 -13.21 -16.49 3.39
C THR A 239 -13.43 -17.98 3.58
N ILE A 240 -14.45 -18.39 4.36
CA ILE A 240 -14.79 -19.80 4.60
C ILE A 240 -14.98 -20.59 3.29
N PRO A 241 -15.65 -20.11 2.23
CA PRO A 241 -15.75 -20.84 0.96
C PRO A 241 -14.40 -21.17 0.31
N ALA A 242 -13.34 -20.38 0.63
CA ALA A 242 -11.99 -20.59 0.10
C ALA A 242 -11.09 -21.43 1.02
N ASN A 243 -11.65 -21.98 2.11
CA ASN A 243 -10.91 -22.84 3.04
C ASN A 243 -10.26 -24.04 2.34
N LYS A 244 -9.01 -24.35 2.67
CA LYS A 244 -8.27 -25.51 2.15
C LYS A 244 -7.64 -26.37 3.25
N ALA A 245 -7.45 -25.81 4.45
CA ALA A 245 -6.88 -26.53 5.58
C ALA A 245 -7.31 -25.92 6.90
N LEU A 246 -7.06 -26.63 8.00
CA LEU A 246 -7.07 -26.12 9.36
C LEU A 246 -5.66 -26.22 9.93
N ALA A 247 -5.13 -25.12 10.46
CA ALA A 247 -3.83 -25.10 11.09
C ALA A 247 -3.96 -25.26 12.61
N PHE A 248 -3.11 -26.12 13.18
CA PHE A 248 -2.95 -26.30 14.61
C PHE A 248 -1.47 -26.16 15.00
N ASN A 249 -1.15 -26.13 16.28
CA ASN A 249 0.23 -26.11 16.74
C ASN A 249 0.47 -27.35 17.62
N SER A 250 1.43 -28.19 17.24
CA SER A 250 1.74 -29.43 17.91
C SER A 250 2.19 -29.27 19.39
N ASN A 251 2.66 -28.06 19.75
CA ASN A 251 3.12 -27.75 21.12
C ASN A 251 2.00 -27.18 22.03
N ILE A 252 0.79 -26.98 21.51
CA ILE A 252 -0.36 -26.50 22.27
C ILE A 252 -1.16 -27.68 22.81
N GLU A 253 -1.71 -27.56 24.03
CA GLU A 253 -2.70 -28.51 24.58
C GLU A 253 -4.10 -28.13 24.11
N TYR A 254 -4.84 -29.13 23.67
CA TYR A 254 -6.25 -29.02 23.26
C TYR A 254 -7.14 -29.86 24.20
N VAL A 255 -8.41 -29.48 24.23
CA VAL A 255 -9.43 -30.21 25.01
C VAL A 255 -10.59 -30.59 24.10
N LEU A 256 -11.05 -31.80 24.26
CA LEU A 256 -12.31 -32.30 23.78
C LEU A 256 -13.33 -32.15 24.89
N ILE A 257 -14.37 -31.39 24.65
CA ILE A 257 -15.50 -31.22 25.56
C ILE A 257 -16.80 -31.78 24.98
N GLU A 258 -17.68 -32.22 25.84
CA GLU A 258 -19.07 -32.58 25.51
C GLU A 258 -20.01 -31.52 26.08
N ILE A 259 -20.82 -30.91 25.22
CA ILE A 259 -21.82 -29.92 25.60
C ILE A 259 -23.11 -30.62 25.99
N SER A 260 -23.65 -30.29 27.15
CA SER A 260 -24.86 -30.90 27.71
C SER A 260 -26.11 -30.06 27.46
N ASP A 261 -25.94 -28.80 27.11
CA ASP A 261 -27.01 -27.84 26.80
C ASP A 261 -27.14 -27.72 25.29
N LEU A 262 -28.12 -28.42 24.71
CA LEU A 262 -28.25 -28.60 23.28
C LEU A 262 -29.34 -27.73 22.64
N GLU A 263 -30.03 -26.86 23.40
CA GLU A 263 -31.09 -26.04 22.81
C GLU A 263 -30.54 -25.06 21.75
N ASN A 264 -29.27 -24.65 21.90
CA ASN A 264 -28.63 -23.66 21.02
C ASN A 264 -27.49 -24.24 20.15
N PHE A 265 -27.08 -25.52 20.36
CA PHE A 265 -25.93 -26.11 19.66
C PHE A 265 -26.28 -27.44 19.01
N LYS A 266 -26.00 -27.54 17.68
CA LYS A 266 -26.11 -28.80 16.95
C LYS A 266 -24.99 -29.77 17.29
N GLU A 267 -23.83 -29.24 17.71
CA GLU A 267 -22.58 -29.97 17.81
C GLU A 267 -22.33 -30.35 19.28
N LYS A 268 -22.47 -31.64 19.53
CA LYS A 268 -22.34 -32.19 20.91
C LYS A 268 -20.92 -32.26 21.45
N LYS A 269 -19.94 -32.54 20.58
CA LYS A 269 -18.52 -32.65 20.94
C LYS A 269 -17.69 -31.67 20.15
N ILE A 270 -16.98 -30.80 20.85
CA ILE A 270 -16.14 -29.78 20.23
C ILE A 270 -14.71 -29.83 20.78
N ILE A 271 -13.78 -29.37 19.95
CA ILE A 271 -12.35 -29.31 20.26
C ILE A 271 -11.85 -27.90 20.09
N VAL A 272 -11.16 -27.39 21.11
CA VAL A 272 -10.53 -26.07 21.17
C VAL A 272 -9.24 -26.14 21.98
N ALA A 273 -8.39 -25.10 21.91
CA ALA A 273 -7.22 -25.01 22.77
C ALA A 273 -7.63 -24.90 24.25
N LYS A 274 -6.95 -25.63 25.11
CA LYS A 274 -7.23 -25.68 26.55
C LYS A 274 -7.23 -24.29 27.20
N ASN A 275 -6.24 -23.49 26.89
CA ASN A 275 -6.06 -22.15 27.48
C ASN A 275 -7.15 -21.14 27.04
N LEU A 276 -7.85 -21.41 25.94
CA LEU A 276 -8.91 -20.56 25.42
C LEU A 276 -10.31 -21.05 25.73
N LEU A 277 -10.45 -22.22 26.40
CA LEU A 277 -11.72 -22.85 26.68
C LEU A 277 -12.69 -21.90 27.44
N GLU A 278 -12.23 -21.26 28.51
CA GLU A 278 -13.09 -20.38 29.32
C GLU A 278 -13.65 -19.19 28.53
N SER A 279 -12.82 -18.58 27.68
CA SER A 279 -13.25 -17.47 26.84
C SER A 279 -14.24 -17.91 25.76
N ILE A 280 -14.05 -19.11 25.20
CA ILE A 280 -14.93 -19.66 24.17
C ILE A 280 -16.29 -20.04 24.74
N VAL A 281 -16.33 -20.77 25.86
CA VAL A 281 -17.61 -21.15 26.49
C VAL A 281 -18.41 -19.92 26.92
N LYS A 282 -17.73 -18.88 27.39
CA LYS A 282 -18.37 -17.60 27.72
C LYS A 282 -18.91 -16.88 26.48
N SER A 283 -18.12 -16.82 25.39
CA SER A 283 -18.52 -16.14 24.15
C SER A 283 -19.64 -16.85 23.40
N CYS A 284 -19.77 -18.16 23.60
CA CYS A 284 -20.77 -19.01 22.98
C CYS A 284 -21.96 -19.32 23.92
N ASP A 285 -22.03 -18.71 25.10
CA ASP A 285 -23.09 -18.95 26.11
C ASP A 285 -23.28 -20.44 26.45
N ILE A 286 -22.18 -21.19 26.56
CA ILE A 286 -22.20 -22.60 26.92
C ILE A 286 -22.20 -22.72 28.44
N GLU A 287 -23.35 -23.04 29.05
CA GLU A 287 -23.47 -23.10 30.51
C GLU A 287 -23.00 -24.45 31.11
N ARG A 288 -23.22 -25.55 30.37
CA ARG A 288 -22.95 -26.89 30.86
C ARG A 288 -22.15 -27.73 29.87
N PHE A 289 -20.93 -28.09 30.25
CA PHE A 289 -20.08 -28.97 29.47
C PHE A 289 -19.26 -29.90 30.38
N LYS A 290 -18.74 -30.97 29.80
CA LYS A 290 -17.82 -31.91 30.45
C LYS A 290 -16.55 -32.03 29.62
N VAL A 291 -15.39 -31.85 30.25
CA VAL A 291 -14.11 -32.14 29.61
C VAL A 291 -13.98 -33.67 29.50
N LEU A 292 -13.91 -34.19 28.30
CA LEU A 292 -13.72 -35.62 28.02
C LEU A 292 -12.25 -36.00 27.97
N LYS A 293 -11.42 -35.17 27.37
CA LYS A 293 -9.99 -35.43 27.22
C LYS A 293 -9.19 -34.15 26.99
N THR A 294 -7.98 -34.10 27.57
CA THR A 294 -6.92 -33.16 27.23
C THR A 294 -5.83 -33.89 26.47
N PHE A 295 -5.28 -33.31 25.42
CA PHE A 295 -4.29 -33.93 24.56
C PHE A 295 -3.38 -32.89 23.89
N SER A 296 -2.22 -33.34 23.40
CA SER A 296 -1.27 -32.49 22.68
C SER A 296 -1.74 -32.28 21.24
N GLY A 297 -1.44 -31.11 20.66
CA GLY A 297 -1.74 -30.83 19.27
C GLY A 297 -1.14 -31.83 18.28
N SER A 298 -0.02 -32.47 18.62
CA SER A 298 0.57 -33.57 17.82
C SER A 298 -0.40 -34.73 17.52
N GLU A 299 -1.45 -34.91 18.33
CA GLU A 299 -2.47 -35.95 18.12
C GLU A 299 -3.39 -35.66 16.92
N PHE A 300 -3.41 -34.40 16.40
CA PHE A 300 -4.15 -34.06 15.19
C PHE A 300 -3.50 -34.55 13.89
N THR A 301 -2.26 -35.01 13.96
CA THR A 301 -1.52 -35.43 12.75
C THR A 301 -2.31 -36.50 11.99
N GLY A 302 -2.52 -36.22 10.68
CA GLY A 302 -3.29 -37.09 9.78
C GLY A 302 -4.82 -36.98 9.94
N THR A 303 -5.32 -36.01 10.70
CA THR A 303 -6.78 -35.78 10.81
C THR A 303 -7.27 -34.98 9.61
N ILE A 304 -8.43 -35.39 9.10
CA ILE A 304 -9.15 -34.76 7.98
C ILE A 304 -10.54 -34.37 8.47
N CYS A 305 -10.98 -33.18 8.09
CA CYS A 305 -12.31 -32.65 8.39
C CYS A 305 -13.14 -32.48 7.12
N ASN A 306 -14.46 -32.45 7.26
CA ASN A 306 -15.38 -32.01 6.22
C ASN A 306 -15.41 -30.49 6.18
N HIS A 307 -15.56 -29.94 4.99
CA HIS A 307 -15.85 -28.51 4.83
C HIS A 307 -17.25 -28.19 5.39
N PRO A 308 -17.47 -27.07 6.12
CA PRO A 308 -18.78 -26.76 6.72
C PRO A 308 -19.90 -26.57 5.70
N PHE A 309 -19.56 -26.30 4.44
CA PHE A 309 -20.50 -26.21 3.32
C PHE A 309 -20.53 -27.46 2.43
N GLU A 310 -20.22 -28.64 2.99
CA GLU A 310 -20.26 -29.92 2.25
C GLU A 310 -21.60 -30.10 1.53
N THR A 311 -22.73 -29.81 2.20
CA THR A 311 -24.07 -29.92 1.64
C THR A 311 -24.37 -28.93 0.50
N LEU A 312 -23.53 -27.92 0.34
CA LEU A 312 -23.61 -26.89 -0.71
C LEU A 312 -22.62 -27.15 -1.87
N GLY A 313 -22.01 -28.34 -1.91
CA GLY A 313 -21.12 -28.74 -3.00
C GLY A 313 -19.62 -28.60 -2.72
N TYR A 314 -19.21 -28.21 -1.49
CA TYR A 314 -17.80 -28.14 -1.08
C TYR A 314 -17.32 -29.53 -0.60
N ASN A 315 -17.34 -30.53 -1.49
CA ASN A 315 -17.11 -31.97 -1.17
C ASN A 315 -15.63 -32.35 -1.26
N TYR A 316 -14.75 -31.58 -0.63
CA TYR A 316 -13.31 -31.87 -0.58
C TYR A 316 -12.83 -32.00 0.84
N ASP A 317 -11.74 -32.72 1.01
CA ASP A 317 -11.11 -32.97 2.29
C ASP A 317 -10.38 -31.71 2.79
N VAL A 318 -10.58 -31.42 4.08
CA VAL A 318 -9.91 -30.31 4.79
C VAL A 318 -8.88 -30.91 5.75
N PRO A 319 -7.58 -30.99 5.39
CA PRO A 319 -6.55 -31.54 6.26
C PRO A 319 -6.25 -30.61 7.44
N MET A 320 -5.85 -31.22 8.56
CA MET A 320 -5.25 -30.49 9.68
C MET A 320 -3.73 -30.48 9.52
N LEU A 321 -3.11 -29.29 9.55
CA LEU A 321 -1.69 -29.06 9.32
C LEU A 321 -1.03 -28.43 10.55
N ASP A 322 0.19 -28.89 10.89
CA ASP A 322 0.97 -28.28 11.99
C ASP A 322 1.60 -26.96 11.52
N ALA A 323 1.35 -25.89 12.28
CA ALA A 323 1.81 -24.56 11.91
C ALA A 323 2.21 -23.73 13.14
N ARG A 324 3.42 -23.18 13.11
CA ARG A 324 3.98 -22.40 14.22
C ARG A 324 3.32 -21.04 14.44
N PHE A 325 2.65 -20.49 13.42
CA PHE A 325 1.94 -19.21 13.53
C PHE A 325 0.65 -19.29 14.34
N VAL A 326 0.16 -20.50 14.66
CA VAL A 326 -1.00 -20.66 15.54
C VAL A 326 -0.61 -20.30 16.97
N THR A 327 -1.27 -19.26 17.52
CA THR A 327 -1.03 -18.72 18.88
C THR A 327 -2.25 -18.89 19.78
N LEU A 328 -2.12 -18.48 21.04
CA LEU A 328 -3.19 -18.52 22.05
C LEU A 328 -3.69 -17.13 22.45
N ASP A 329 -3.38 -16.09 21.65
CA ASP A 329 -3.73 -14.71 21.98
C ASP A 329 -5.23 -14.44 21.79
N GLN A 330 -5.84 -15.13 20.83
CA GLN A 330 -7.28 -15.02 20.53
C GLN A 330 -7.79 -16.24 19.74
N GLY A 331 -9.09 -16.31 19.56
CA GLY A 331 -9.72 -17.37 18.75
C GLY A 331 -9.90 -18.68 19.50
N THR A 332 -9.59 -19.80 18.85
CA THR A 332 -9.80 -21.16 19.38
C THR A 332 -8.51 -21.97 19.50
N GLY A 333 -7.37 -21.41 19.10
CA GLY A 333 -6.10 -22.12 18.97
C GLY A 333 -6.06 -23.04 17.74
N ILE A 334 -7.02 -22.90 16.84
CA ILE A 334 -7.05 -23.55 15.53
C ILE A 334 -7.45 -22.49 14.51
N VAL A 335 -6.72 -22.42 13.40
CA VAL A 335 -6.89 -21.39 12.38
C VAL A 335 -7.37 -22.02 11.09
N HIS A 336 -8.38 -21.42 10.50
CA HIS A 336 -8.81 -21.76 9.15
C HIS A 336 -7.87 -21.11 8.12
N CYS A 337 -7.41 -21.88 7.14
CA CYS A 337 -6.48 -21.42 6.12
C CYS A 337 -7.18 -21.27 4.78
N ALA A 338 -7.06 -20.08 4.20
CA ALA A 338 -7.56 -19.74 2.86
C ALA A 338 -6.42 -19.13 2.02
N PRO A 339 -5.64 -19.92 1.27
CA PRO A 339 -4.42 -19.49 0.59
C PRO A 339 -4.57 -18.31 -0.37
N SER A 340 -5.80 -18.05 -0.84
CA SER A 340 -6.08 -16.90 -1.71
C SER A 340 -6.30 -15.59 -0.95
N HIS A 341 -6.34 -15.59 0.39
CA HIS A 341 -6.80 -14.47 1.22
C HIS A 341 -5.79 -14.02 2.28
N GLY A 342 -4.66 -14.70 2.42
CA GLY A 342 -3.62 -14.33 3.37
C GLY A 342 -2.23 -14.77 2.91
N PRO A 343 -1.16 -13.97 3.17
CA PRO A 343 0.21 -14.37 2.84
C PRO A 343 0.67 -15.62 3.61
N ASP A 344 0.36 -15.68 4.90
CA ASP A 344 0.74 -16.81 5.77
C ASP A 344 0.01 -18.10 5.38
N ASP A 345 -1.23 -17.99 4.93
CA ASP A 345 -2.03 -19.13 4.46
C ASP A 345 -1.53 -19.65 3.10
N PHE A 346 -0.85 -18.80 2.33
CA PHE A 346 -0.33 -19.14 1.01
C PHE A 346 0.97 -19.92 1.07
N ILE A 347 1.85 -19.62 2.03
CA ILE A 347 3.15 -20.30 2.24
C ILE A 347 2.95 -21.71 2.76
#